data_bfd01c507a514a8ceab6c4144bdb1662
#
_entry.id   bfd01c507a514a8ceab6c4144bdb1662
#
_cell.length_a   1.000
_cell.length_b   1.000
_cell.length_c   1.000
_cell.angle_alpha   90.00
_cell.angle_beta   90.00
_cell.angle_gamma   90.00
#
_symmetry.space_group_name_H-M   'P 1'
#
loop_
_entity.id
_entity.type
_entity.pdbx_description
1 polymer ?
#
loop_
_entity_poly.entity_id
_entity_poly.type
_entity_poly.pdbx_seq_one_letter_code
_entity_poly.pdbx_strand_id
1 'polypeptide(L)'
;MIQDVLLHGSSKSNKKWDRDTIIPFMLLPLLLVVATVSLTITMIVMTFIGMGALYVMSRPRQKNRSPFFYSWTLSSGICMFLVYELGVLSMLQITQLENFVFLVLLAGTCYCFYKMKAIADYELYLGTKGKEYSPVLTSDSYYCQICQLEVNERFFHSIWWDCCVFRPNYIYFLCGQVFAFATLLLGTNLGLTTICHPVILYGSVMIPQDCNDVYFEFNYALCFVSCVYGIGYLLIIALVLLRQLFIYLPKYIGNITHIYGAYNL
;
A
#
# COMPACT_ATOMS: atom_id res chain seq x y z
N MET A 1 -7.81 26.14 -9.09
CA MET A 1 -7.18 26.07 -7.76
C MET A 1 -6.40 24.76 -7.50
N ILE A 2 -6.94 23.54 -7.72
CA ILE A 2 -6.17 22.28 -7.60
C ILE A 2 -5.19 22.07 -8.78
N GLN A 3 -5.54 22.52 -9.99
CA GLN A 3 -4.67 22.45 -11.19
C GLN A 3 -3.43 23.35 -11.09
N ASP A 4 -3.53 24.50 -10.44
CA ASP A 4 -2.42 25.45 -10.32
C ASP A 4 -1.33 24.95 -9.37
N VAL A 5 -1.68 24.12 -8.37
CA VAL A 5 -0.72 23.52 -7.41
C VAL A 5 0.11 22.41 -8.07
N LEU A 6 -0.47 21.68 -9.04
CA LEU A 6 0.25 20.64 -9.81
C LEU A 6 1.29 21.23 -10.77
N LEU A 7 1.08 22.47 -11.25
CA LEU A 7 1.99 23.12 -12.19
C LEU A 7 3.12 23.93 -11.54
N HIS A 8 2.95 24.42 -10.31
CA HIS A 8 3.94 25.28 -9.62
C HIS A 8 4.83 24.56 -8.61
N GLY A 9 4.59 23.27 -8.31
CA GLY A 9 5.46 22.45 -7.44
C GLY A 9 6.79 22.00 -8.05
N SER A 10 7.04 22.32 -9.31
CA SER A 10 8.32 22.02 -9.98
C SER A 10 9.33 23.16 -9.80
N SER A 11 9.76 23.38 -8.57
CA SER A 11 11.09 23.97 -8.36
C SER A 11 12.11 23.05 -9.02
N LYS A 12 12.88 23.58 -9.98
CA LYS A 12 14.00 22.92 -10.66
C LYS A 12 15.13 22.60 -9.67
N SER A 13 14.89 21.73 -8.72
CA SER A 13 15.93 20.94 -8.12
C SER A 13 16.27 19.86 -9.15
N ASN A 14 17.52 19.81 -9.60
CA ASN A 14 18.07 18.64 -10.31
C ASN A 14 17.79 17.42 -9.44
N LYS A 15 16.68 16.74 -9.71
CA LYS A 15 16.21 15.58 -8.97
C LYS A 15 17.16 14.43 -9.29
N LYS A 16 18.32 14.47 -8.63
CA LYS A 16 19.23 13.32 -8.58
C LYS A 16 18.36 12.18 -8.11
N TRP A 17 18.18 11.17 -8.97
CA TRP A 17 17.42 9.98 -8.64
C TRP A 17 18.02 9.42 -7.37
N ASP A 18 17.25 9.49 -6.28
CA ASP A 18 17.71 9.03 -4.99
C ASP A 18 17.86 7.51 -5.05
N ARG A 19 18.99 6.99 -4.56
CA ARG A 19 19.26 5.54 -4.52
C ARG A 19 18.11 4.79 -3.85
N ASP A 20 17.56 5.37 -2.80
CA ASP A 20 16.43 4.82 -2.05
C ASP A 20 15.15 4.67 -2.89
N THR A 21 15.02 5.42 -3.97
CA THR A 21 13.89 5.31 -4.90
C THR A 21 14.13 4.23 -5.96
N ILE A 22 15.35 4.09 -6.48
CA ILE A 22 15.65 3.16 -7.58
C ILE A 22 15.80 1.72 -7.08
N ILE A 23 16.44 1.53 -5.92
CA ILE A 23 16.75 0.19 -5.38
C ILE A 23 15.51 -0.71 -5.31
N PRO A 24 14.34 -0.28 -4.78
CA PRO A 24 13.15 -1.13 -4.73
C PRO A 24 12.66 -1.59 -6.10
N PHE A 25 12.71 -0.71 -7.11
CA PHE A 25 12.25 -1.04 -8.46
C PHE A 25 13.14 -2.05 -9.19
N MET A 26 14.41 -2.16 -8.82
CA MET A 26 15.33 -3.15 -9.38
C MET A 26 15.39 -4.42 -8.54
N LEU A 27 15.43 -4.27 -7.22
CA LEU A 27 15.62 -5.38 -6.30
C LEU A 27 14.39 -6.30 -6.24
N LEU A 28 13.18 -5.74 -6.17
CA LEU A 28 11.97 -6.55 -6.02
C LEU A 28 11.69 -7.46 -7.22
N PRO A 29 11.69 -6.99 -8.49
CA PRO A 29 11.53 -7.87 -9.64
C PRO A 29 12.60 -8.97 -9.68
N LEU A 30 13.86 -8.62 -9.36
CA LEU A 30 14.94 -9.58 -9.30
C LEU A 30 14.68 -10.68 -8.24
N LEU A 31 14.25 -10.30 -7.04
CA LEU A 31 13.91 -11.24 -5.98
C LEU A 31 12.75 -12.17 -6.37
N LEU A 32 11.71 -11.63 -7.02
CA LEU A 32 10.58 -12.43 -7.51
C LEU A 32 11.05 -13.44 -8.58
N VAL A 33 11.91 -13.03 -9.52
CA VAL A 33 12.46 -13.92 -10.54
C VAL A 33 13.35 -14.98 -9.90
N VAL A 34 14.22 -14.65 -8.96
CA VAL A 34 15.05 -15.64 -8.24
C VAL A 34 14.18 -16.66 -7.49
N ALA A 35 13.07 -16.22 -6.92
CA ALA A 35 12.14 -17.09 -6.21
C ALA A 35 11.46 -18.14 -7.11
N THR A 36 11.42 -17.95 -8.44
CA THR A 36 10.78 -18.92 -9.37
C THR A 36 11.56 -20.21 -9.58
N VAL A 37 12.79 -20.32 -9.08
CA VAL A 37 13.66 -21.49 -9.30
C VAL A 37 13.15 -22.74 -8.57
N SER A 38 12.65 -22.59 -7.34
CA SER A 38 12.11 -23.70 -6.55
C SER A 38 11.32 -23.21 -5.34
N LEU A 39 10.46 -24.08 -4.80
CA LEU A 39 9.71 -23.80 -3.58
C LEU A 39 10.61 -23.41 -2.41
N THR A 40 11.74 -24.10 -2.23
CA THR A 40 12.70 -23.80 -1.15
C THR A 40 13.25 -22.39 -1.28
N ILE A 41 13.64 -21.97 -2.49
CA ILE A 41 14.15 -20.63 -2.76
C ILE A 41 13.03 -19.58 -2.56
N THR A 42 11.80 -19.86 -3.00
CA THR A 42 10.64 -19.01 -2.72
C THR A 42 10.50 -18.75 -1.22
N MET A 43 10.52 -19.80 -0.40
CA MET A 43 10.37 -19.66 1.06
C MET A 43 11.53 -18.87 1.68
N ILE A 44 12.76 -19.07 1.22
CA ILE A 44 13.93 -18.30 1.69
C ILE A 44 13.77 -16.82 1.34
N VAL A 45 13.43 -16.51 0.07
CA VAL A 45 13.26 -15.12 -0.39
C VAL A 45 12.13 -14.42 0.35
N MET A 46 10.98 -15.08 0.51
CA MET A 46 9.83 -14.50 1.24
C MET A 46 10.15 -14.27 2.71
N THR A 47 10.85 -15.21 3.36
CA THR A 47 11.32 -15.05 4.73
C THR A 47 12.29 -13.87 4.86
N PHE A 48 13.22 -13.73 3.92
CA PHE A 48 14.18 -12.62 3.88
C PHE A 48 13.46 -11.26 3.73
N ILE A 49 12.49 -11.15 2.82
CA ILE A 49 11.67 -9.93 2.63
C ILE A 49 10.89 -9.63 3.92
N GLY A 50 10.22 -10.63 4.50
CA GLY A 50 9.43 -10.49 5.72
C GLY A 50 10.28 -10.06 6.93
N MET A 51 11.41 -10.72 7.14
CA MET A 51 12.36 -10.37 8.21
C MET A 51 12.97 -8.97 8.01
N GLY A 52 13.30 -8.61 6.76
CA GLY A 52 13.76 -7.27 6.42
C GLY A 52 12.72 -6.20 6.75
N ALA A 53 11.46 -6.42 6.39
CA ALA A 53 10.36 -5.52 6.72
C ALA A 53 10.18 -5.37 8.25
N LEU A 54 10.14 -6.48 8.98
CA LEU A 54 10.03 -6.48 10.44
C LEU A 54 11.22 -5.78 11.12
N TYR A 55 12.44 -6.03 10.65
CA TYR A 55 13.64 -5.39 11.16
C TYR A 55 13.58 -3.86 11.02
N VAL A 56 13.15 -3.38 9.86
CA VAL A 56 13.02 -1.92 9.66
C VAL A 56 11.87 -1.34 10.47
N MET A 57 10.75 -2.06 10.62
CA MET A 57 9.63 -1.62 11.46
C MET A 57 10.00 -1.57 12.95
N SER A 58 10.91 -2.42 13.41
CA SER A 58 11.36 -2.49 14.82
C SER A 58 12.40 -1.43 15.18
N ARG A 59 13.07 -0.83 14.18
CA ARG A 59 14.07 0.21 14.47
C ARG A 59 13.42 1.49 14.99
N PRO A 60 14.06 2.16 15.98
CA PRO A 60 13.63 3.50 16.38
C PRO A 60 13.65 4.41 15.15
N ARG A 61 12.53 5.09 14.91
CA ARG A 61 12.28 5.90 13.72
C ARG A 61 13.45 6.84 13.46
N GLN A 62 14.12 6.63 12.33
CA GLN A 62 15.13 7.57 11.87
C GLN A 62 14.50 8.95 11.67
N LYS A 63 15.24 9.98 12.08
CA LYS A 63 14.83 11.39 12.02
C LYS A 63 14.64 11.90 10.58
N ASN A 64 15.13 11.15 9.58
CA ASN A 64 15.13 11.55 8.18
C ASN A 64 14.06 10.81 7.39
N ARG A 65 13.36 11.53 6.55
CA ARG A 65 12.42 11.04 5.56
C ARG A 65 13.15 10.18 4.53
N SER A 66 12.73 8.94 4.31
CA SER A 66 13.28 8.06 3.27
C SER A 66 12.16 7.57 2.36
N PRO A 67 12.26 7.77 1.05
CA PRO A 67 11.27 7.32 0.07
C PRO A 67 11.32 5.81 -0.20
N PHE A 68 12.24 5.06 0.43
CA PHE A 68 12.45 3.63 0.17
C PHE A 68 11.18 2.79 0.27
N PHE A 69 10.43 2.90 1.38
CA PHE A 69 9.22 2.10 1.58
C PHE A 69 8.07 2.50 0.66
N TYR A 70 7.95 3.78 0.37
CA TYR A 70 7.01 4.26 -0.63
C TYR A 70 7.31 3.67 -2.01
N SER A 71 8.57 3.70 -2.42
CA SER A 71 9.04 3.12 -3.69
C SER A 71 8.89 1.60 -3.71
N TRP A 72 9.12 0.93 -2.56
CA TRP A 72 8.89 -0.50 -2.41
C TRP A 72 7.41 -0.87 -2.61
N THR A 73 6.51 -0.15 -1.97
CA THR A 73 5.05 -0.36 -2.10
C THR A 73 4.59 -0.14 -3.53
N LEU A 74 5.06 0.93 -4.17
CA LEU A 74 4.71 1.23 -5.56
C LEU A 74 5.26 0.17 -6.52
N SER A 75 6.51 -0.23 -6.37
CA SER A 75 7.14 -1.32 -7.14
C SER A 75 6.39 -2.64 -6.96
N SER A 76 5.99 -2.98 -5.73
CA SER A 76 5.20 -4.18 -5.44
C SER A 76 3.85 -4.17 -6.19
N GLY A 77 3.13 -3.06 -6.12
CA GLY A 77 1.86 -2.91 -6.83
C GLY A 77 2.01 -3.06 -8.34
N ILE A 78 3.02 -2.41 -8.93
CA ILE A 78 3.30 -2.49 -10.37
C ILE A 78 3.72 -3.91 -10.75
N CYS A 79 4.63 -4.55 -10.03
CA CYS A 79 5.07 -5.92 -10.35
C CYS A 79 3.93 -6.92 -10.26
N MET A 80 3.13 -6.90 -9.18
CA MET A 80 1.99 -7.79 -9.03
C MET A 80 0.93 -7.57 -10.11
N PHE A 81 0.66 -6.31 -10.49
CA PHE A 81 -0.26 -5.98 -11.57
C PHE A 81 0.25 -6.51 -12.93
N LEU A 82 1.53 -6.30 -13.24
CA LEU A 82 2.11 -6.81 -14.49
C LEU A 82 2.11 -8.34 -14.55
N VAL A 83 2.42 -9.04 -13.46
CA VAL A 83 2.34 -10.50 -13.41
C VAL A 83 0.90 -10.99 -13.58
N TYR A 84 -0.08 -10.29 -12.99
CA TYR A 84 -1.48 -10.62 -13.16
C TYR A 84 -1.94 -10.43 -14.62
N GLU A 85 -1.69 -9.29 -15.23
CA GLU A 85 -2.12 -8.99 -16.61
C GLU A 85 -1.39 -9.82 -17.66
N LEU A 86 -0.07 -9.98 -17.53
CA LEU A 86 0.74 -10.67 -18.54
C LEU A 86 0.84 -12.19 -18.31
N GLY A 87 0.71 -12.63 -17.06
CA GLY A 87 0.78 -14.03 -16.68
C GLY A 87 -0.61 -14.65 -16.51
N VAL A 88 -1.31 -14.23 -15.46
CA VAL A 88 -2.56 -14.91 -15.04
C VAL A 88 -3.68 -14.72 -16.08
N LEU A 89 -3.90 -13.51 -16.56
CA LEU A 89 -4.96 -13.22 -17.53
C LEU A 89 -4.71 -13.89 -18.89
N SER A 90 -3.44 -14.04 -19.29
CA SER A 90 -3.07 -14.70 -20.57
C SER A 90 -3.42 -16.18 -20.60
N MET A 91 -3.65 -16.84 -19.45
CA MET A 91 -4.06 -18.24 -19.35
C MET A 91 -5.55 -18.48 -19.67
N LEU A 92 -6.33 -17.42 -19.94
CA LEU A 92 -7.74 -17.44 -20.42
C LEU A 92 -8.74 -18.18 -19.50
N GLN A 93 -8.39 -18.38 -18.22
CA GLN A 93 -9.28 -19.05 -17.25
C GLN A 93 -10.14 -18.08 -16.45
N ILE A 94 -9.85 -16.77 -16.54
CA ILE A 94 -10.54 -15.73 -15.80
C ILE A 94 -11.69 -15.16 -16.65
N THR A 95 -12.86 -15.00 -16.05
CA THR A 95 -14.00 -14.37 -16.71
C THR A 95 -13.80 -12.86 -16.85
N GLN A 96 -14.41 -12.27 -17.88
CA GLN A 96 -14.34 -10.82 -18.09
C GLN A 96 -14.91 -10.01 -16.91
N LEU A 97 -15.92 -10.56 -16.22
CA LEU A 97 -16.51 -9.93 -15.05
C LEU A 97 -15.54 -9.90 -13.87
N GLU A 98 -14.84 -11.00 -13.60
CA GLU A 98 -13.83 -11.07 -12.53
C GLU A 98 -12.69 -10.08 -12.76
N ASN A 99 -12.18 -10.01 -13.99
CA ASN A 99 -11.16 -9.03 -14.35
C ASN A 99 -11.68 -7.59 -14.21
N PHE A 100 -12.91 -7.32 -14.64
CA PHE A 100 -13.51 -6.00 -14.47
C PHE A 100 -13.62 -5.60 -12.99
N VAL A 101 -14.09 -6.51 -12.13
CA VAL A 101 -14.17 -6.26 -10.67
C VAL A 101 -12.78 -6.00 -10.08
N PHE A 102 -11.78 -6.79 -10.48
CA PHE A 102 -10.38 -6.58 -10.05
C PHE A 102 -9.87 -5.19 -10.43
N LEU A 103 -10.08 -4.75 -11.68
CA LEU A 103 -9.64 -3.43 -12.15
C LEU A 103 -10.36 -2.28 -11.43
N VAL A 104 -11.66 -2.43 -11.13
CA VAL A 104 -12.42 -1.43 -10.36
C VAL A 104 -11.87 -1.31 -8.93
N LEU A 105 -11.59 -2.42 -8.26
CA LEU A 105 -10.99 -2.44 -6.92
C LEU A 105 -9.58 -1.83 -6.92
N LEU A 106 -8.78 -2.14 -7.92
CA LEU A 106 -7.44 -1.57 -8.10
C LEU A 106 -7.50 -0.06 -8.35
N ALA A 107 -8.41 0.40 -9.22
CA ALA A 107 -8.63 1.82 -9.47
C ALA A 107 -9.07 2.56 -8.19
N GLY A 108 -9.97 1.97 -7.40
CA GLY A 108 -10.37 2.47 -6.09
C GLY A 108 -9.19 2.60 -5.13
N THR A 109 -8.33 1.58 -5.09
CA THR A 109 -7.08 1.59 -4.29
C THR A 109 -6.18 2.76 -4.69
N CYS A 110 -5.88 2.89 -5.98
CA CYS A 110 -5.02 3.95 -6.52
C CYS A 110 -5.61 5.34 -6.24
N TYR A 111 -6.90 5.53 -6.47
CA TYR A 111 -7.59 6.79 -6.23
C TYR A 111 -7.53 7.21 -4.75
N CYS A 112 -7.85 6.30 -3.83
CA CYS A 112 -7.85 6.59 -2.40
C CYS A 112 -6.45 6.97 -1.90
N PHE A 113 -5.42 6.22 -2.25
CA PHE A 113 -4.06 6.54 -1.82
C PHE A 113 -3.50 7.79 -2.50
N TYR A 114 -3.84 8.03 -3.76
CA TYR A 114 -3.49 9.28 -4.44
C TYR A 114 -4.11 10.50 -3.72
N LYS A 115 -5.41 10.46 -3.40
CA LYS A 115 -6.08 11.53 -2.68
C LYS A 115 -5.51 11.73 -1.28
N MET A 116 -5.28 10.65 -0.55
CA MET A 116 -4.66 10.69 0.77
C MET A 116 -3.31 11.44 0.72
N LYS A 117 -2.44 11.05 -0.23
CA LYS A 117 -1.11 11.64 -0.36
C LYS A 117 -1.17 13.09 -0.84
N ALA A 118 -2.04 13.40 -1.80
CA ALA A 118 -2.22 14.78 -2.30
C ALA A 118 -2.64 15.75 -1.19
N ILE A 119 -3.56 15.32 -0.29
CA ILE A 119 -3.96 16.13 0.87
C ILE A 119 -2.78 16.28 1.84
N ALA A 120 -2.00 15.23 2.10
CA ALA A 120 -0.84 15.29 2.98
C ALA A 120 0.27 16.20 2.42
N ASP A 121 0.55 16.13 1.13
CA ASP A 121 1.57 16.95 0.48
C ASP A 121 1.14 18.43 0.39
N TYR A 122 -0.16 18.70 0.27
CA TYR A 122 -0.71 20.06 0.33
C TYR A 122 -0.53 20.70 1.72
N GLU A 123 -0.82 19.97 2.80
CA GLU A 123 -0.58 20.44 4.17
C GLU A 123 0.91 20.67 4.45
N LEU A 124 1.77 19.78 3.95
CA LEU A 124 3.22 19.95 4.05
C LEU A 124 3.68 21.23 3.34
N TYR A 125 3.13 21.52 2.16
CA TYR A 125 3.44 22.74 1.41
C TYR A 125 2.98 24.00 2.15
N LEU A 126 1.77 24.01 2.71
CA LEU A 126 1.28 25.12 3.51
C LEU A 126 2.14 25.37 4.74
N GLY A 127 2.51 24.33 5.47
CA GLY A 127 3.35 24.41 6.65
C GLY A 127 4.78 24.91 6.36
N THR A 128 5.34 24.63 5.18
CA THR A 128 6.66 25.14 4.79
C THR A 128 6.63 26.61 4.37
N LYS A 129 5.56 27.08 3.73
CA LYS A 129 5.33 28.50 3.43
C LYS A 129 4.91 29.32 4.63
N GLY A 130 4.28 28.70 5.60
CA GLY A 130 3.63 29.35 6.73
C GLY A 130 4.54 29.77 7.87
N LYS A 131 5.86 29.95 7.67
CA LYS A 131 6.67 30.73 8.62
C LYS A 131 6.21 32.18 8.76
N GLU A 132 5.37 32.66 7.82
CA GLU A 132 4.68 33.97 7.88
C GLU A 132 3.22 33.89 8.33
N TYR A 133 2.61 32.69 8.32
CA TYR A 133 1.21 32.49 8.72
C TYR A 133 1.20 31.57 9.93
N SER A 134 1.07 32.14 11.11
CA SER A 134 0.84 31.37 12.34
C SER A 134 -0.48 30.61 12.15
N PRO A 135 -0.51 29.31 11.89
CA PRO A 135 -1.75 28.58 11.96
C PRO A 135 -2.26 28.74 13.40
N VAL A 136 -3.55 28.97 13.56
CA VAL A 136 -4.17 28.92 14.88
C VAL A 136 -3.95 27.50 15.38
N LEU A 137 -2.88 27.32 16.17
CA LEU A 137 -2.53 26.06 16.79
C LEU A 137 -3.70 25.68 17.71
N THR A 138 -4.51 24.72 17.27
CA THR A 138 -5.48 24.07 18.15
C THR A 138 -4.71 23.27 19.19
N SER A 139 -5.29 23.07 20.37
CA SER A 139 -4.71 22.31 21.48
C SER A 139 -4.29 20.88 21.10
N ASP A 140 -4.71 20.38 19.94
CA ASP A 140 -4.50 19.04 19.42
C ASP A 140 -3.48 18.96 18.28
N SER A 141 -2.57 19.94 18.16
CA SER A 141 -1.46 19.87 17.19
C SER A 141 -0.34 18.98 17.72
N TYR A 142 0.15 18.09 16.86
CA TYR A 142 1.27 17.19 17.19
C TYR A 142 2.42 17.37 16.21
N TYR A 143 3.63 17.57 16.74
CA TYR A 143 4.85 17.66 15.93
C TYR A 143 5.23 16.30 15.33
N CYS A 144 5.42 16.25 14.01
CA CYS A 144 5.94 15.07 13.33
C CYS A 144 7.46 15.17 13.17
N GLN A 145 8.22 14.36 13.88
CA GLN A 145 9.69 14.35 13.79
C GLN A 145 10.23 13.98 12.40
N ILE A 146 9.46 13.20 11.61
CA ILE A 146 9.87 12.75 10.26
C ILE A 146 9.60 13.85 9.23
N CYS A 147 8.41 14.46 9.26
CA CYS A 147 8.05 15.56 8.36
C CYS A 147 8.61 16.93 8.83
N GLN A 148 9.08 17.01 10.08
CA GLN A 148 9.57 18.23 10.76
C GLN A 148 8.54 19.36 10.76
N LEU A 149 7.27 19.00 10.95
CA LEU A 149 6.14 19.90 10.88
C LEU A 149 5.11 19.60 11.97
N GLU A 150 4.45 20.64 12.46
CA GLU A 150 3.25 20.50 13.29
C GLU A 150 2.04 20.24 12.41
N VAL A 151 1.29 19.19 12.72
CA VAL A 151 0.10 18.78 11.98
C VAL A 151 -1.06 18.72 12.94
N ASN A 152 -2.12 19.44 12.62
CA ASN A 152 -3.35 19.43 13.41
C ASN A 152 -4.06 18.08 13.30
N GLU A 153 -4.63 17.59 14.42
CA GLU A 153 -5.39 16.35 14.51
C GLU A 153 -4.67 15.13 13.87
N ARG A 154 -3.35 15.04 14.09
CA ARG A 154 -2.51 13.98 13.56
C ARG A 154 -2.78 12.67 14.29
N PHE A 155 -2.97 11.58 13.52
CA PHE A 155 -3.04 10.22 14.06
C PHE A 155 -1.65 9.56 14.11
N PHE A 156 -0.97 9.47 12.95
CA PHE A 156 0.36 8.86 12.86
C PHE A 156 1.06 9.27 11.55
N HIS A 157 2.35 8.93 11.42
CA HIS A 157 3.08 9.00 10.17
C HIS A 157 3.16 7.60 9.54
N SER A 158 2.73 7.46 8.28
CA SER A 158 2.83 6.23 7.53
C SER A 158 4.16 6.15 6.81
N ILE A 159 5.00 5.17 7.18
CA ILE A 159 6.28 4.92 6.51
C ILE A 159 6.08 4.40 5.09
N TRP A 160 5.03 3.58 4.86
CA TRP A 160 4.74 2.99 3.55
C TRP A 160 4.30 4.01 2.51
N TRP A 161 3.69 5.10 2.94
CA TRP A 161 3.23 6.19 2.07
C TRP A 161 4.08 7.45 2.22
N ASP A 162 5.06 7.43 3.13
CA ASP A 162 5.93 8.56 3.45
C ASP A 162 5.16 9.87 3.64
N CYS A 163 4.06 9.80 4.40
CA CYS A 163 3.23 10.96 4.70
C CYS A 163 2.52 10.84 6.06
N CYS A 164 2.10 11.98 6.61
CA CYS A 164 1.27 12.02 7.81
C CYS A 164 -0.17 11.66 7.47
N VAL A 165 -0.76 10.81 8.32
CA VAL A 165 -2.19 10.53 8.33
C VAL A 165 -2.81 11.35 9.45
N PHE A 166 -3.76 12.20 9.08
CA PHE A 166 -4.46 13.14 9.95
C PHE A 166 -5.94 13.17 9.56
N ARG A 167 -6.78 13.83 10.34
CA ARG A 167 -8.24 13.74 10.19
C ARG A 167 -8.77 13.93 8.75
N PRO A 168 -8.38 14.97 7.96
CA PRO A 168 -8.89 15.18 6.62
C PRO A 168 -8.56 14.09 5.61
N ASN A 169 -7.43 13.36 5.77
CA ASN A 169 -7.02 12.30 4.84
C ASN A 169 -7.20 10.88 5.38
N TYR A 170 -7.66 10.73 6.65
CA TYR A 170 -7.81 9.43 7.30
C TYR A 170 -8.81 8.52 6.61
N ILE A 171 -9.95 9.06 6.16
CA ILE A 171 -10.97 8.26 5.48
C ILE A 171 -10.43 7.67 4.16
N TYR A 172 -9.66 8.46 3.41
CA TYR A 172 -9.02 7.96 2.18
C TYR A 172 -7.98 6.89 2.47
N PHE A 173 -7.23 7.02 3.58
CA PHE A 173 -6.31 5.99 4.03
C PHE A 173 -7.05 4.68 4.36
N LEU A 174 -8.13 4.76 5.13
CA LEU A 174 -8.93 3.59 5.52
C LEU A 174 -9.59 2.91 4.32
N CYS A 175 -10.27 3.68 3.46
CA CYS A 175 -10.88 3.15 2.23
C CYS A 175 -9.82 2.53 1.31
N GLY A 176 -8.65 3.18 1.16
CA GLY A 176 -7.54 2.65 0.37
C GLY A 176 -7.04 1.30 0.88
N GLN A 177 -6.95 1.11 2.20
CA GLN A 177 -6.59 -0.17 2.80
C GLN A 177 -7.64 -1.26 2.55
N VAL A 178 -8.94 -0.92 2.64
CA VAL A 178 -10.04 -1.86 2.36
C VAL A 178 -10.04 -2.27 0.88
N PHE A 179 -9.91 -1.31 -0.04
CA PHE A 179 -9.81 -1.61 -1.47
C PHE A 179 -8.56 -2.43 -1.80
N ALA A 180 -7.39 -2.10 -1.22
CA ALA A 180 -6.16 -2.86 -1.41
C ALA A 180 -6.29 -4.31 -0.89
N PHE A 181 -6.92 -4.49 0.27
CA PHE A 181 -7.19 -5.82 0.82
C PHE A 181 -8.08 -6.64 -0.12
N ALA A 182 -9.18 -6.05 -0.60
CA ALA A 182 -10.10 -6.72 -1.53
C ALA A 182 -9.42 -7.03 -2.89
N THR A 183 -8.63 -6.11 -3.43
CA THR A 183 -7.86 -6.29 -4.68
C THR A 183 -6.88 -7.45 -4.55
N LEU A 184 -6.10 -7.48 -3.47
CA LEU A 184 -5.12 -8.54 -3.23
C LEU A 184 -5.79 -9.88 -2.97
N LEU A 185 -6.90 -9.91 -2.22
CA LEU A 185 -7.65 -11.12 -1.94
C LEU A 185 -8.20 -11.73 -3.24
N LEU A 186 -8.83 -10.91 -4.09
CA LEU A 186 -9.35 -11.36 -5.37
C LEU A 186 -8.22 -11.77 -6.32
N GLY A 187 -7.19 -10.93 -6.49
CA GLY A 187 -6.07 -11.20 -7.40
C GLY A 187 -5.26 -12.44 -7.01
N THR A 188 -5.00 -12.67 -5.72
CA THR A 188 -4.31 -13.88 -5.25
C THR A 188 -5.19 -15.13 -5.40
N ASN A 189 -6.49 -15.03 -5.14
CA ASN A 189 -7.41 -16.14 -5.34
C ASN A 189 -7.49 -16.53 -6.83
N LEU A 190 -7.73 -15.57 -7.72
CA LEU A 190 -7.76 -15.81 -9.18
C LEU A 190 -6.42 -16.36 -9.69
N GLY A 191 -5.29 -15.80 -9.23
CA GLY A 191 -3.98 -16.31 -9.61
C GLY A 191 -3.74 -17.75 -9.19
N LEU A 192 -4.03 -18.09 -7.93
CA LEU A 192 -3.82 -19.45 -7.42
C LEU A 192 -4.76 -20.47 -8.09
N THR A 193 -6.05 -20.13 -8.29
CA THR A 193 -7.00 -21.04 -8.94
C THR A 193 -6.70 -21.27 -10.41
N THR A 194 -6.04 -20.33 -11.08
CA THR A 194 -5.62 -20.45 -12.47
C THR A 194 -4.42 -21.40 -12.64
N ILE A 195 -3.48 -21.41 -11.67
CA ILE A 195 -2.21 -22.16 -11.81
C ILE A 195 -2.15 -23.46 -11.03
N CYS A 196 -2.96 -23.62 -9.98
CA CYS A 196 -2.95 -24.81 -9.12
C CYS A 196 -4.19 -25.66 -9.36
N HIS A 197 -4.00 -26.88 -9.82
CA HIS A 197 -5.06 -27.86 -10.09
C HIS A 197 -4.80 -29.19 -9.36
N PRO A 198 -5.83 -29.95 -8.93
CA PRO A 198 -7.27 -29.64 -8.99
C PRO A 198 -7.71 -28.55 -8.01
N VAL A 199 -8.91 -28.02 -8.25
CA VAL A 199 -9.54 -27.00 -7.40
C VAL A 199 -10.77 -27.59 -6.74
N ILE A 200 -10.93 -27.37 -5.42
CA ILE A 200 -12.17 -27.70 -4.71
C ILE A 200 -13.04 -26.44 -4.61
N LEU A 201 -14.32 -26.60 -4.91
CA LEU A 201 -15.32 -25.57 -4.70
C LEU A 201 -15.88 -25.69 -3.27
N TYR A 202 -15.61 -24.70 -2.42
CA TYR A 202 -16.17 -24.58 -1.08
C TYR A 202 -17.18 -23.43 -1.04
N GLY A 203 -18.44 -23.73 -1.27
CA GLY A 203 -19.48 -22.73 -1.51
C GLY A 203 -19.24 -22.00 -2.82
N SER A 204 -18.96 -20.69 -2.76
CA SER A 204 -18.61 -19.84 -3.91
C SER A 204 -17.11 -19.53 -4.02
N VAL A 205 -16.27 -20.11 -3.16
CA VAL A 205 -14.83 -19.90 -3.17
C VAL A 205 -14.13 -21.13 -3.70
N MET A 206 -13.26 -20.94 -4.70
CA MET A 206 -12.38 -21.97 -5.23
C MET A 206 -11.10 -22.04 -4.39
N ILE A 207 -10.74 -23.24 -3.92
CA ILE A 207 -9.52 -23.48 -3.14
C ILE A 207 -8.64 -24.44 -3.92
N PRO A 208 -7.38 -24.04 -4.23
CA PRO A 208 -6.44 -24.92 -4.90
C PRO A 208 -6.01 -26.07 -3.98
N GLN A 209 -5.94 -27.29 -4.52
CA GLN A 209 -5.52 -28.48 -3.77
C GLN A 209 -4.06 -28.84 -3.97
N ASP A 210 -3.56 -28.71 -5.18
CA ASP A 210 -2.21 -29.11 -5.54
C ASP A 210 -1.52 -28.05 -6.40
N CYS A 211 -0.31 -27.70 -6.00
CA CYS A 211 0.57 -26.73 -6.68
C CYS A 211 1.96 -27.34 -6.92
N ASN A 212 2.12 -28.66 -6.98
CA ASN A 212 3.42 -29.30 -7.09
C ASN A 212 4.12 -28.98 -8.42
N ASP A 213 3.34 -28.85 -9.49
CA ASP A 213 3.85 -28.72 -10.85
C ASP A 213 4.16 -27.27 -11.28
N VAL A 214 3.86 -26.28 -10.41
CA VAL A 214 4.00 -24.85 -10.78
C VAL A 214 5.43 -24.42 -11.12
N TYR A 215 6.45 -25.15 -10.65
CA TYR A 215 7.87 -24.82 -10.90
C TYR A 215 8.43 -25.45 -12.18
N PHE A 216 7.66 -26.23 -12.94
CA PHE A 216 8.09 -26.76 -14.22
C PHE A 216 8.12 -25.70 -15.33
N GLU A 217 7.23 -24.71 -15.23
CA GLU A 217 7.18 -23.60 -16.18
C GLU A 217 7.39 -22.26 -15.49
N PHE A 218 8.27 -21.44 -16.07
CA PHE A 218 8.62 -20.12 -15.51
C PHE A 218 7.40 -19.23 -15.27
N ASN A 219 6.43 -19.20 -16.19
CA ASN A 219 5.26 -18.34 -16.08
C ASN A 219 4.37 -18.76 -14.89
N TYR A 220 4.12 -20.07 -14.72
CA TYR A 220 3.37 -20.58 -13.57
C TYR A 220 4.10 -20.30 -12.25
N ALA A 221 5.43 -20.54 -12.22
CA ALA A 221 6.24 -20.25 -11.05
C ALA A 221 6.20 -18.76 -10.68
N LEU A 222 6.28 -17.85 -11.66
CA LEU A 222 6.25 -16.41 -11.42
C LEU A 222 4.87 -15.97 -10.89
N CYS A 223 3.78 -16.48 -11.44
CA CYS A 223 2.43 -16.23 -10.95
C CYS A 223 2.27 -16.75 -9.50
N PHE A 224 2.73 -17.97 -9.21
CA PHE A 224 2.68 -18.55 -7.87
C PHE A 224 3.46 -17.72 -6.86
N VAL A 225 4.71 -17.37 -7.16
CA VAL A 225 5.56 -16.53 -6.32
C VAL A 225 4.90 -15.17 -6.06
N SER A 226 4.29 -14.57 -7.08
CA SER A 226 3.55 -13.30 -6.94
C SER A 226 2.32 -13.45 -6.03
N CYS A 227 1.60 -14.57 -6.10
CA CYS A 227 0.47 -14.86 -5.21
C CYS A 227 0.94 -15.05 -3.76
N VAL A 228 2.02 -15.80 -3.52
CA VAL A 228 2.60 -15.98 -2.18
C VAL A 228 3.04 -14.65 -1.59
N TYR A 229 3.67 -13.79 -2.41
CA TYR A 229 4.03 -12.43 -2.03
C TYR A 229 2.80 -11.58 -1.70
N GLY A 230 1.74 -11.67 -2.52
CA GLY A 230 0.45 -11.01 -2.28
C GLY A 230 -0.21 -11.43 -0.97
N ILE A 231 -0.16 -12.73 -0.62
CA ILE A 231 -0.66 -13.23 0.67
C ILE A 231 0.11 -12.60 1.84
N GLY A 232 1.43 -12.43 1.72
CA GLY A 232 2.22 -11.72 2.71
C GLY A 232 1.73 -10.27 2.92
N TYR A 233 1.42 -9.56 1.83
CA TYR A 233 0.82 -8.22 1.92
C TYR A 233 -0.59 -8.24 2.50
N LEU A 234 -1.42 -9.23 2.17
CA LEU A 234 -2.76 -9.39 2.77
C LEU A 234 -2.69 -9.48 4.29
N LEU A 235 -1.76 -10.27 4.83
CA LEU A 235 -1.57 -10.38 6.27
C LEU A 235 -1.17 -9.04 6.90
N ILE A 236 -0.23 -8.32 6.28
CA ILE A 236 0.19 -7.00 6.76
C ILE A 236 -0.98 -6.01 6.73
N ILE A 237 -1.73 -5.94 5.62
CA ILE A 237 -2.87 -5.03 5.49
C ILE A 237 -3.98 -5.41 6.48
N ALA A 238 -4.25 -6.69 6.69
CA ALA A 238 -5.21 -7.16 7.70
C ALA A 238 -4.85 -6.67 9.11
N LEU A 239 -3.57 -6.80 9.52
CA LEU A 239 -3.09 -6.29 10.81
C LEU A 239 -3.21 -4.77 10.91
N VAL A 240 -2.90 -4.05 9.82
CA VAL A 240 -3.08 -2.60 9.77
C VAL A 240 -4.55 -2.23 9.90
N LEU A 241 -5.46 -2.89 9.17
CA LEU A 241 -6.90 -2.66 9.24
C LEU A 241 -7.46 -2.93 10.64
N LEU A 242 -7.06 -4.04 11.28
CA LEU A 242 -7.44 -4.33 12.67
C LEU A 242 -7.01 -3.18 13.60
N ARG A 243 -5.76 -2.73 13.47
CA ARG A 243 -5.28 -1.58 14.24
C ARG A 243 -6.08 -0.30 13.96
N GLN A 244 -6.46 -0.05 12.71
CA GLN A 244 -7.30 1.10 12.35
C GLN A 244 -8.68 1.02 13.00
N LEU A 245 -9.33 -0.15 12.94
CA LEU A 245 -10.66 -0.37 13.48
C LEU A 245 -10.70 -0.22 15.01
N PHE A 246 -9.71 -0.78 15.72
CA PHE A 246 -9.72 -0.79 17.19
C PHE A 246 -9.14 0.46 17.84
N ILE A 247 -8.17 1.13 17.22
CA ILE A 247 -7.45 2.25 17.86
C ILE A 247 -7.84 3.60 17.26
N TYR A 248 -7.86 3.71 15.93
CA TYR A 248 -7.99 5.02 15.27
C TYR A 248 -9.41 5.37 14.87
N LEU A 249 -10.22 4.41 14.44
CA LEU A 249 -11.59 4.66 14.05
C LEU A 249 -12.47 5.16 15.21
N PRO A 250 -12.42 4.60 16.43
CA PRO A 250 -13.13 5.15 17.58
C PRO A 250 -12.70 6.59 17.91
N LYS A 251 -11.39 6.88 17.82
CA LYS A 251 -10.86 8.23 18.03
C LYS A 251 -11.35 9.21 16.96
N TYR A 252 -11.40 8.77 15.70
CA TYR A 252 -11.93 9.58 14.59
C TYR A 252 -13.40 9.91 14.78
N ILE A 253 -14.24 8.93 15.16
CA ILE A 253 -15.68 9.09 15.41
C ILE A 253 -15.93 9.95 16.67
N GLY A 254 -15.19 9.70 17.76
CA GLY A 254 -15.32 10.47 19.01
C GLY A 254 -15.09 11.98 18.80
N ASN A 255 -14.10 12.35 18.01
CA ASN A 255 -13.86 13.74 17.66
C ASN A 255 -14.97 14.35 16.80
N ILE A 256 -15.65 13.55 15.94
CA ILE A 256 -16.80 14.02 15.16
C ILE A 256 -17.98 14.35 16.08
N THR A 257 -18.33 13.47 17.01
CA THR A 257 -19.45 13.68 17.95
C THR A 257 -19.25 14.90 18.84
N HIS A 258 -18.02 15.19 19.24
CA HIS A 258 -17.70 16.37 20.04
C HIS A 258 -17.92 17.68 19.26
N ILE A 259 -17.64 17.70 17.96
CA ILE A 259 -17.88 18.89 17.12
C ILE A 259 -19.38 19.10 16.89
N TYR A 260 -20.13 18.05 16.56
CA TYR A 260 -21.60 18.18 16.36
C TYR A 260 -22.35 18.52 17.65
N GLY A 261 -21.85 18.04 18.80
CA GLY A 261 -22.41 18.42 20.10
C GLY A 261 -22.19 19.90 20.47
N ALA A 262 -21.12 20.51 20.00
CA ALA A 262 -20.80 21.92 20.23
C ALA A 262 -21.59 22.89 19.34
N TYR A 263 -22.17 22.43 18.24
CA TYR A 263 -23.04 23.26 17.36
C TYR A 263 -24.54 23.22 17.74
N ASN A 264 -24.92 22.33 18.66
CA ASN A 264 -26.32 22.19 19.12
C ASN A 264 -26.56 22.79 20.53
N LEU A 265 -25.64 23.57 21.08
CA LEU A 265 -25.75 24.39 22.27
C LEU A 265 -25.62 25.88 21.89
#